data_4a2e9f2c6184cb125e80b3de3c9a12bf
#
_entry.id   4a2e9f2c6184cb125e80b3de3c9a12bf
#
_cell.length_a   1.000
_cell.length_b   1.000
_cell.length_c   1.000
_cell.angle_alpha   90.00
_cell.angle_beta   90.00
_cell.angle_gamma   90.00
#
_symmetry.space_group_name_H-M   'P 1'
#
loop_
_entity.id
_entity.type
_entity.pdbx_description
1 polymer ?
#
loop_
_entity_poly.entity_id
_entity_poly.type
_entity_poly.pdbx_seq_one_letter_code
_entity_poly.pdbx_strand_id
1 'polypeptide(L)'
;ASIRDYGRGIPIQHLVDAVSKIETGGIGSQSHIPTTMAYGLKTVNFLSSEFVARSVRDGKARTVCFERGIMKDDLWETGIEEGSGTVIQFRADEEIFGKYEYHIELLDLYLRQQVCINRGLEITLNDKQYKSENGLLDLINDNLVGLPLYPPIHLRGENIEVIITHCLGLQQRVIHSFANSNYTPRGGIHKKA
;
A
#
# COMPACT_ATOMS: atom_id res chain seq x y z
N ALA A 1 -2.93 10.19 -11.22
CA ALA A 1 -3.62 9.30 -10.28
C ALA A 1 -4.06 10.06 -9.03
N SER A 2 -5.09 9.56 -8.36
CA SER A 2 -5.55 10.08 -7.07
C SER A 2 -5.85 8.89 -6.15
N ILE A 3 -5.36 8.95 -4.92
CA ILE A 3 -5.56 7.93 -3.89
C ILE A 3 -6.06 8.63 -2.64
N ARG A 4 -7.16 8.12 -2.06
CA ARG A 4 -7.71 8.61 -0.79
C ARG A 4 -7.82 7.49 0.22
N ASP A 5 -7.43 7.73 1.45
CA ASP A 5 -7.75 6.91 2.61
C ASP A 5 -8.68 7.65 3.59
N TYR A 6 -9.36 6.88 4.41
CA TYR A 6 -10.24 7.36 5.49
C TYR A 6 -9.69 7.00 6.86
N GLY A 7 -8.37 6.92 6.96
CA GLY A 7 -7.66 6.65 8.20
C GLY A 7 -7.56 7.88 9.09
N ARG A 8 -6.60 7.86 10.01
CA ARG A 8 -6.38 8.96 10.96
C ARG A 8 -5.76 10.22 10.35
N GLY A 9 -5.36 10.17 9.08
CA GLY A 9 -4.55 11.21 8.44
C GLY A 9 -3.10 11.22 8.92
N ILE A 10 -2.19 11.66 8.04
CA ILE A 10 -0.80 11.93 8.40
C ILE A 10 -0.80 13.13 9.37
N PRO A 11 -0.02 13.11 10.48
CA PRO A 11 0.08 14.27 11.35
C PRO A 11 0.44 15.51 10.55
N ILE A 12 -0.42 16.52 10.59
CA ILE A 12 -0.34 17.67 9.68
C ILE A 12 0.97 18.46 9.80
N GLN A 13 1.59 18.49 11.00
CA GLN A 13 2.89 19.13 11.24
C GLN A 13 4.02 18.39 10.48
N HIS A 14 3.88 17.07 10.30
CA HIS A 14 4.88 16.20 9.69
C HIS A 14 4.57 15.87 8.22
N LEU A 15 3.51 16.44 7.63
CA LEU A 15 3.10 16.12 6.26
C LEU A 15 4.21 16.36 5.23
N VAL A 16 4.88 17.53 5.30
CA VAL A 16 6.01 17.85 4.40
C VAL A 16 7.13 16.81 4.56
N ASP A 17 7.53 16.52 5.79
CA ASP A 17 8.62 15.56 6.06
C ASP A 17 8.26 14.15 5.57
N ALA A 18 7.00 13.76 5.75
CA ALA A 18 6.51 12.45 5.30
C ALA A 18 6.59 12.26 3.79
N VAL A 19 6.41 13.33 2.99
CA VAL A 19 6.35 13.24 1.53
C VAL A 19 7.60 13.75 0.80
N SER A 20 8.55 14.42 1.50
CA SER A 20 9.69 15.04 0.82
C SER A 20 11.07 14.75 1.43
N LYS A 21 11.18 14.58 2.75
CA LYS A 21 12.51 14.39 3.37
C LYS A 21 12.94 12.92 3.35
N ILE A 22 14.07 12.64 2.72
CA ILE A 22 14.76 11.36 2.85
C ILE A 22 15.51 11.40 4.18
N GLU A 23 14.99 10.76 5.21
CA GLU A 23 15.73 10.57 6.46
C GLU A 23 16.89 9.61 6.20
N THR A 24 18.09 10.16 6.19
CA THR A 24 19.31 9.36 6.22
C THR A 24 19.54 8.89 7.65
N GLY A 25 18.93 7.76 8.00
CA GLY A 25 19.28 6.98 9.20
C GLY A 25 19.08 7.70 10.53
N GLY A 26 18.19 7.18 11.31
CA GLY A 26 17.99 7.53 12.70
C GLY A 26 16.94 6.60 13.29
N ILE A 27 17.38 5.47 13.83
CA ILE A 27 16.62 4.71 14.81
C ILE A 27 16.40 5.66 15.99
N GLY A 28 15.27 6.35 16.04
CA GLY A 28 15.01 7.27 17.13
C GLY A 28 13.92 8.30 16.89
N SER A 29 13.46 8.49 15.67
CA SER A 29 12.30 9.35 15.48
C SER A 29 11.04 8.58 15.89
N GLN A 30 10.30 9.13 16.84
CA GLN A 30 8.95 8.69 17.23
C GLN A 30 7.93 8.95 16.09
N SER A 31 8.36 8.77 14.82
CA SER A 31 7.45 8.87 13.69
C SER A 31 6.59 7.61 13.65
N HIS A 32 5.32 7.76 13.91
CA HIS A 32 4.30 6.70 13.82
C HIS A 32 4.02 6.24 12.37
N ILE A 33 4.88 6.57 11.42
CA ILE A 33 4.79 6.16 10.02
C ILE A 33 5.78 5.01 9.81
N PRO A 34 5.32 3.81 9.41
CA PRO A 34 6.22 2.71 9.08
C PRO A 34 7.25 3.16 8.04
N THR A 35 8.53 2.95 8.33
CA THR A 35 9.67 3.43 7.51
C THR A 35 9.56 3.01 6.04
N THR A 36 9.01 1.84 5.76
CA THR A 36 8.81 1.33 4.40
C THR A 36 7.80 2.13 3.56
N MET A 37 6.74 2.66 4.19
CA MET A 37 5.76 3.52 3.48
C MET A 37 6.31 4.92 3.20
N ALA A 38 7.18 5.41 4.07
CA ALA A 38 7.74 6.74 3.93
C ALA A 38 8.60 6.91 2.66
N TYR A 39 9.32 5.87 2.24
CA TYR A 39 10.14 5.93 1.01
C TYR A 39 9.28 5.97 -0.26
N GLY A 40 8.17 5.23 -0.32
CA GLY A 40 7.31 5.17 -1.49
C GLY A 40 6.72 6.54 -1.85
N LEU A 41 6.13 7.24 -0.89
CA LEU A 41 5.54 8.58 -1.11
C LEU A 41 6.59 9.59 -1.58
N LYS A 42 7.79 9.57 -1.00
CA LYS A 42 8.89 10.46 -1.37
C LYS A 42 9.35 10.20 -2.81
N THR A 43 9.50 8.93 -3.17
CA THR A 43 9.87 8.53 -4.54
C THR A 43 8.82 9.01 -5.54
N VAL A 44 7.54 8.81 -5.24
CA VAL A 44 6.44 9.29 -6.11
C VAL A 44 6.51 10.81 -6.25
N ASN A 45 6.72 11.57 -5.15
CA ASN A 45 6.86 13.02 -5.21
C ASN A 45 8.01 13.46 -6.12
N PHE A 46 9.21 12.89 -5.95
CA PHE A 46 10.38 13.26 -6.76
C PHE A 46 10.25 12.90 -8.25
N LEU A 47 9.48 11.85 -8.57
CA LEU A 47 9.27 11.36 -9.93
C LEU A 47 7.97 11.89 -10.57
N SER A 48 7.35 12.90 -9.97
CA SER A 48 6.11 13.50 -10.46
C SER A 48 6.32 14.92 -10.95
N SER A 49 5.74 15.25 -12.11
CA SER A 49 5.62 16.64 -12.58
C SER A 49 4.68 17.46 -11.70
N GLU A 50 3.68 16.82 -11.10
CA GLU A 50 2.75 17.39 -10.14
C GLU A 50 2.50 16.39 -9.02
N PHE A 51 2.62 16.83 -7.77
CA PHE A 51 2.32 16.03 -6.59
C PHE A 51 1.60 16.88 -5.55
N VAL A 52 0.47 16.41 -5.08
CA VAL A 52 -0.33 17.05 -4.03
C VAL A 52 -0.58 16.05 -2.91
N ALA A 53 -0.31 16.44 -1.68
CA ALA A 53 -0.69 15.70 -0.50
C ALA A 53 -1.57 16.57 0.39
N ARG A 54 -2.77 16.08 0.71
CA ARG A 54 -3.69 16.69 1.67
C ARG A 54 -3.94 15.72 2.81
N SER A 55 -3.76 16.18 4.03
CA SER A 55 -4.12 15.43 5.22
C SER A 55 -5.15 16.19 6.03
N VAL A 56 -6.19 15.50 6.48
CA VAL A 56 -7.22 16.00 7.40
C VAL A 56 -7.11 15.23 8.70
N ARG A 57 -6.98 15.95 9.81
CA ARG A 57 -6.87 15.38 11.14
C ARG A 57 -7.30 16.37 12.22
N ASP A 58 -8.12 15.91 13.16
CA ASP A 58 -8.54 16.67 14.33
C ASP A 58 -9.14 18.06 13.97
N GLY A 59 -10.00 18.12 12.94
CA GLY A 59 -10.67 19.33 12.45
C GLY A 59 -9.75 20.34 11.76
N LYS A 60 -8.54 19.92 11.40
CA LYS A 60 -7.55 20.72 10.65
C LYS A 60 -7.13 20.01 9.40
N ALA A 61 -6.78 20.75 8.37
CA ALA A 61 -6.20 20.21 7.15
C ALA A 61 -4.93 20.95 6.76
N ARG A 62 -4.04 20.26 6.09
CA ARG A 62 -2.88 20.82 5.43
C ARG A 62 -2.76 20.22 4.05
N THR A 63 -2.56 21.07 3.05
CA THR A 63 -2.34 20.67 1.66
C THR A 63 -0.98 21.18 1.24
N VAL A 64 -0.13 20.31 0.72
CA VAL A 64 1.20 20.65 0.21
C VAL A 64 1.31 20.23 -1.24
N CYS A 65 1.86 21.12 -2.06
CA CYS A 65 2.02 20.91 -3.50
C CYS A 65 3.51 20.90 -3.86
N PHE A 66 3.89 19.96 -4.71
CA PHE A 66 5.26 19.80 -5.19
C PHE A 66 5.29 19.63 -6.70
N GLU A 67 6.40 20.01 -7.28
CA GLU A 67 6.79 19.74 -8.65
C GLU A 67 8.20 19.15 -8.64
N ARG A 68 8.35 17.89 -9.06
CA ARG A 68 9.64 17.17 -9.08
C ARG A 68 10.36 17.23 -7.71
N GLY A 69 9.61 17.05 -6.63
CA GLY A 69 10.13 17.11 -5.26
C GLY A 69 10.38 18.50 -4.70
N ILE A 70 10.18 19.57 -5.50
CA ILE A 70 10.32 20.95 -5.05
C ILE A 70 8.97 21.49 -4.60
N MET A 71 8.89 21.91 -3.33
CA MET A 71 7.66 22.44 -2.76
C MET A 71 7.29 23.78 -3.43
N LYS A 72 6.03 23.87 -3.86
CA LYS A 72 5.45 25.06 -4.52
C LYS A 72 4.47 25.77 -3.62
N ASP A 73 3.70 25.01 -2.82
CA ASP A 73 2.64 25.58 -2.00
C ASP A 73 2.44 24.80 -0.71
N ASP A 74 1.95 25.48 0.34
CA ASP A 74 1.72 24.92 1.68
C ASP A 74 0.55 25.65 2.34
N LEU A 75 -0.64 25.05 2.28
CA LEU A 75 -1.89 25.63 2.71
C LEU A 75 -2.39 24.96 3.99
N TRP A 76 -2.81 25.79 4.96
CA TRP A 76 -3.37 25.36 6.24
C TRP A 76 -4.81 25.80 6.37
N GLU A 77 -5.66 24.90 6.83
CA GLU A 77 -7.08 25.12 7.04
C GLU A 77 -7.49 24.63 8.44
N THR A 78 -8.46 25.31 9.03
CA THR A 78 -9.03 24.96 10.36
C THR A 78 -10.55 24.98 10.29
N GLY A 79 -11.20 24.31 11.24
CA GLY A 79 -12.67 24.20 11.24
C GLY A 79 -13.20 23.31 10.13
N ILE A 80 -12.45 22.28 9.77
CA ILE A 80 -12.82 21.33 8.71
C ILE A 80 -13.79 20.31 9.30
N GLU A 81 -14.97 20.22 8.69
CA GLU A 81 -16.01 19.21 9.03
C GLU A 81 -15.77 17.88 8.30
N GLU A 82 -14.86 17.85 7.33
CA GLU A 82 -14.49 16.64 6.60
C GLU A 82 -13.86 15.61 7.54
N GLY A 83 -14.20 14.33 7.35
CA GLY A 83 -13.62 13.22 8.10
C GLY A 83 -12.10 13.11 7.92
N SER A 84 -11.40 12.61 8.94
CA SER A 84 -9.95 12.39 8.88
C SER A 84 -9.57 11.45 7.74
N GLY A 85 -8.35 11.63 7.22
CA GLY A 85 -7.81 10.82 6.14
C GLY A 85 -6.69 11.53 5.39
N THR A 86 -6.18 10.87 4.34
CA THR A 86 -5.15 11.43 3.47
C THR A 86 -5.57 11.31 2.01
N VAL A 87 -5.28 12.32 1.22
CA VAL A 87 -5.41 12.33 -0.23
C VAL A 87 -4.04 12.57 -0.83
N ILE A 88 -3.62 11.71 -1.73
CA ILE A 88 -2.42 11.87 -2.55
C ILE A 88 -2.84 11.92 -4.01
N GLN A 89 -2.43 12.98 -4.70
CA GLN A 89 -2.63 13.13 -6.14
C GLN A 89 -1.28 13.33 -6.81
N PHE A 90 -1.07 12.69 -7.94
CA PHE A 90 0.19 12.83 -8.66
C PHE A 90 0.04 12.57 -10.15
N ARG A 91 0.96 13.17 -10.90
CA ARG A 91 1.18 12.93 -12.32
C ARG A 91 2.63 12.52 -12.53
N ALA A 92 2.86 11.33 -13.09
CA ALA A 92 4.20 10.90 -13.43
C ALA A 92 4.87 11.90 -14.38
N ASP A 93 6.18 12.13 -14.20
CA ASP A 93 6.92 13.09 -15.04
C ASP A 93 7.20 12.48 -16.42
N GLU A 94 6.63 13.06 -17.46
CA GLU A 94 6.80 12.60 -18.84
C GLU A 94 8.25 12.75 -19.34
N GLU A 95 9.06 13.64 -18.77
CA GLU A 95 10.48 13.73 -19.09
C GLU A 95 11.27 12.50 -18.61
N ILE A 96 10.78 11.83 -17.55
CA ILE A 96 11.40 10.63 -16.98
C ILE A 96 10.80 9.37 -17.61
N PHE A 97 9.48 9.31 -17.71
CA PHE A 97 8.73 8.08 -18.06
C PHE A 97 8.24 8.05 -19.50
N GLY A 98 8.33 9.17 -20.25
CA GLY A 98 7.70 9.32 -21.54
C GLY A 98 6.17 9.28 -21.44
N LYS A 99 5.50 8.92 -22.53
CA LYS A 99 4.06 8.66 -22.52
C LYS A 99 3.80 7.40 -21.70
N TYR A 100 3.00 7.56 -20.67
CA TYR A 100 2.81 6.56 -19.65
C TYR A 100 1.32 6.26 -19.45
N GLU A 101 0.98 4.98 -19.38
CA GLU A 101 -0.37 4.49 -19.13
C GLU A 101 -0.36 3.50 -17.96
N TYR A 102 -1.40 3.56 -17.12
CA TYR A 102 -1.58 2.59 -16.05
C TYR A 102 -2.06 1.25 -16.61
N HIS A 103 -1.35 0.18 -16.32
CA HIS A 103 -1.78 -1.17 -16.61
C HIS A 103 -2.79 -1.63 -15.56
N ILE A 104 -4.08 -1.48 -15.88
CA ILE A 104 -5.18 -1.76 -14.93
C ILE A 104 -5.15 -3.23 -14.47
N GLU A 105 -4.76 -4.15 -15.35
CA GLU A 105 -4.66 -5.59 -15.02
C GLU A 105 -3.62 -5.86 -13.92
N LEU A 106 -2.49 -5.15 -13.93
CA LEU A 106 -1.47 -5.27 -12.89
C LEU A 106 -1.94 -4.66 -11.58
N LEU A 107 -2.65 -3.53 -11.63
CA LEU A 107 -3.27 -2.92 -10.46
C LEU A 107 -4.33 -3.86 -9.86
N ASP A 108 -5.16 -4.47 -10.69
CA ASP A 108 -6.19 -5.43 -10.27
C ASP A 108 -5.60 -6.58 -9.45
N LEU A 109 -4.58 -7.23 -9.98
CA LEU A 109 -3.86 -8.30 -9.28
C LEU A 109 -3.27 -7.83 -7.96
N TYR A 110 -2.61 -6.67 -7.97
CA TYR A 110 -1.99 -6.10 -6.78
C TYR A 110 -3.03 -5.75 -5.70
N LEU A 111 -4.11 -5.07 -6.07
CA LEU A 111 -5.16 -4.67 -5.14
C LEU A 111 -5.89 -5.89 -4.55
N ARG A 112 -6.17 -6.91 -5.37
CA ARG A 112 -6.73 -8.17 -4.90
C ARG A 112 -5.83 -8.83 -3.85
N GLN A 113 -4.53 -8.87 -4.11
CA GLN A 113 -3.56 -9.37 -3.15
C GLN A 113 -3.55 -8.56 -1.85
N GLN A 114 -3.58 -7.23 -1.94
CA GLN A 114 -3.54 -6.35 -0.77
C GLN A 114 -4.74 -6.57 0.17
N VAL A 115 -5.95 -6.71 -0.35
CA VAL A 115 -7.14 -6.95 0.49
C VAL A 115 -7.12 -8.35 1.11
N CYS A 116 -6.48 -9.34 0.48
CA CYS A 116 -6.32 -10.68 1.04
C CYS A 116 -5.29 -10.71 2.18
N ILE A 117 -4.22 -9.92 2.09
CA ILE A 117 -3.18 -9.86 3.11
C ILE A 117 -3.60 -9.01 4.31
N ASN A 118 -4.35 -7.93 4.05
CA ASN A 118 -4.77 -6.97 5.06
C ASN A 118 -6.27 -7.15 5.34
N ARG A 119 -6.60 -7.98 6.32
CA ARG A 119 -7.99 -8.24 6.68
C ARG A 119 -8.76 -6.98 7.04
N GLY A 120 -9.97 -6.86 6.50
CA GLY A 120 -10.84 -5.71 6.71
C GLY A 120 -10.47 -4.49 5.87
N LEU A 121 -9.43 -4.59 5.04
CA LEU A 121 -9.13 -3.56 4.06
C LEU A 121 -10.12 -3.68 2.90
N GLU A 122 -10.76 -2.58 2.58
CA GLU A 122 -11.59 -2.42 1.39
C GLU A 122 -10.93 -1.36 0.50
N ILE A 123 -10.79 -1.66 -0.79
CA ILE A 123 -10.21 -0.75 -1.77
C ILE A 123 -11.19 -0.60 -2.93
N THR A 124 -11.36 0.61 -3.41
CA THR A 124 -12.11 0.89 -4.64
C THR A 124 -11.16 1.48 -5.68
N LEU A 125 -11.08 0.86 -6.85
CA LEU A 125 -10.38 1.40 -8.02
C LEU A 125 -11.44 1.77 -9.06
N ASN A 126 -11.61 3.07 -9.29
CA ASN A 126 -12.72 3.62 -10.06
C ASN A 126 -14.05 3.09 -9.48
N ASP A 127 -14.78 2.26 -10.24
CA ASP A 127 -16.07 1.70 -9.81
C ASP A 127 -15.96 0.24 -9.29
N LYS A 128 -14.76 -0.35 -9.30
CA LYS A 128 -14.53 -1.73 -8.87
C LYS A 128 -14.09 -1.78 -7.42
N GLN A 129 -14.86 -2.49 -6.59
CA GLN A 129 -14.54 -2.72 -5.18
C GLN A 129 -13.78 -4.04 -5.00
N TYR A 130 -12.75 -3.99 -4.15
CA TYR A 130 -11.94 -5.12 -3.73
C TYR A 130 -12.11 -5.33 -2.24
N LYS A 131 -12.41 -6.57 -1.85
CA LYS A 131 -12.58 -7.00 -0.48
C LYS A 131 -12.23 -8.48 -0.37
N SER A 132 -11.75 -8.90 0.78
CA SER A 132 -11.55 -10.30 1.11
C SER A 132 -12.20 -10.60 2.47
N GLU A 133 -12.98 -11.67 2.54
CA GLU A 133 -13.62 -12.11 3.78
C GLU A 133 -12.73 -13.09 4.56
N ASN A 134 -11.99 -13.94 3.83
CA ASN A 134 -11.21 -15.01 4.42
C ASN A 134 -9.69 -14.75 4.39
N GLY A 135 -9.24 -13.60 3.88
CA GLY A 135 -7.84 -13.20 3.86
C GLY A 135 -6.96 -14.11 2.98
N LEU A 136 -5.89 -14.68 3.55
CA LEU A 136 -4.97 -15.54 2.81
C LEU A 136 -5.64 -16.80 2.22
N LEU A 137 -6.76 -17.24 2.77
CA LEU A 137 -7.52 -18.37 2.21
C LEU A 137 -8.12 -18.00 0.85
N ASP A 138 -8.62 -16.77 0.71
CA ASP A 138 -9.09 -16.29 -0.59
C ASP A 138 -7.93 -16.19 -1.58
N LEU A 139 -6.77 -15.69 -1.11
CA LEU A 139 -5.58 -15.57 -1.95
C LEU A 139 -5.09 -16.92 -2.49
N ILE A 140 -5.09 -17.98 -1.66
CA ILE A 140 -4.68 -19.30 -2.14
C ILE A 140 -5.72 -19.85 -3.11
N ASN A 141 -7.01 -19.71 -2.83
CA ASN A 141 -8.07 -20.16 -3.71
C ASN A 141 -8.03 -19.48 -5.08
N ASP A 142 -7.76 -18.18 -5.13
CA ASP A 142 -7.60 -17.41 -6.37
C ASP A 142 -6.41 -17.89 -7.22
N ASN A 143 -5.39 -18.46 -6.58
CA ASN A 143 -4.14 -18.90 -7.23
C ASN A 143 -4.05 -20.43 -7.39
N LEU A 144 -5.09 -21.18 -7.02
CA LEU A 144 -5.10 -22.63 -7.21
C LEU A 144 -5.08 -23.00 -8.70
N VAL A 145 -4.10 -23.84 -9.06
CA VAL A 145 -4.03 -24.46 -10.38
C VAL A 145 -4.31 -25.94 -10.20
N GLY A 146 -5.49 -26.39 -10.62
CA GLY A 146 -5.94 -27.78 -10.46
C GLY A 146 -6.84 -28.02 -9.25
N LEU A 147 -7.25 -29.25 -9.06
CA LEU A 147 -8.13 -29.64 -7.95
C LEU A 147 -7.32 -29.90 -6.68
N PRO A 148 -7.66 -29.26 -5.56
CA PRO A 148 -7.03 -29.55 -4.29
C PRO A 148 -7.33 -30.98 -3.84
N LEU A 149 -6.34 -31.67 -3.31
CA LEU A 149 -6.50 -33.05 -2.77
C LEU A 149 -7.29 -33.08 -1.46
N TYR A 150 -7.29 -31.97 -0.74
CA TYR A 150 -8.00 -31.78 0.53
C TYR A 150 -8.25 -30.29 0.74
N PRO A 151 -9.18 -29.91 1.62
CA PRO A 151 -9.38 -28.50 1.98
C PRO A 151 -8.08 -27.86 2.47
N PRO A 152 -7.78 -26.59 2.10
CA PRO A 152 -6.58 -25.92 2.56
C PRO A 152 -6.44 -25.95 4.08
N ILE A 153 -5.28 -26.34 4.56
CA ILE A 153 -4.94 -26.32 6.00
C ILE A 153 -4.56 -24.90 6.34
N HIS A 154 -5.27 -24.30 7.29
CA HIS A 154 -5.08 -22.94 7.73
C HIS A 154 -4.58 -22.90 9.17
N LEU A 155 -3.35 -22.46 9.35
CA LEU A 155 -2.67 -22.33 10.64
C LEU A 155 -2.50 -20.85 10.99
N ARG A 156 -2.84 -20.51 12.22
CA ARG A 156 -2.71 -19.14 12.76
C ARG A 156 -2.02 -19.16 14.10
N GLY A 157 -1.00 -18.31 14.23
CA GLY A 157 -0.37 -17.94 15.49
C GLY A 157 -0.50 -16.45 15.73
N GLU A 158 0.13 -15.97 16.79
CA GLU A 158 0.07 -14.54 17.18
C GLU A 158 0.58 -13.58 16.10
N ASN A 159 1.72 -13.93 15.47
CA ASN A 159 2.38 -13.10 14.46
C ASN A 159 2.65 -13.86 13.14
N ILE A 160 1.98 -15.00 12.94
CA ILE A 160 2.18 -15.84 11.78
C ILE A 160 0.85 -16.42 11.29
N GLU A 161 0.69 -16.44 10.00
CA GLU A 161 -0.44 -17.10 9.33
C GLU A 161 0.10 -17.90 8.15
N VAL A 162 -0.29 -19.16 8.05
CA VAL A 162 0.18 -20.08 7.01
C VAL A 162 -1.00 -20.83 6.44
N ILE A 163 -1.08 -20.93 5.13
CA ILE A 163 -2.06 -21.78 4.43
C ILE A 163 -1.33 -22.73 3.51
N ILE A 164 -1.69 -23.99 3.58
CA ILE A 164 -1.06 -25.07 2.81
C ILE A 164 -2.14 -25.93 2.14
N THR A 165 -1.94 -26.24 0.88
CA THR A 165 -2.72 -27.26 0.17
C THR A 165 -1.85 -27.97 -0.86
N HIS A 166 -2.32 -29.15 -1.34
CA HIS A 166 -1.73 -29.84 -2.47
C HIS A 166 -2.77 -29.96 -3.58
N CYS A 167 -2.34 -29.79 -4.81
CA CYS A 167 -3.19 -29.92 -5.99
C CYS A 167 -2.72 -31.06 -6.88
N LEU A 168 -3.67 -31.75 -7.48
CA LEU A 168 -3.39 -32.78 -8.52
C LEU A 168 -2.73 -32.12 -9.73
N GLY A 169 -1.68 -32.73 -10.26
CA GLY A 169 -1.02 -32.32 -11.49
C GLY A 169 0.02 -31.17 -11.33
N LEU A 170 0.17 -30.58 -10.16
CA LEU A 170 1.23 -29.63 -9.89
C LEU A 170 2.56 -30.33 -9.65
N GLN A 171 3.52 -30.14 -10.58
CA GLN A 171 4.87 -30.68 -10.46
C GLN A 171 5.82 -29.77 -9.67
N GLN A 172 5.43 -28.51 -9.46
CA GLN A 172 6.26 -27.51 -8.78
C GLN A 172 5.55 -26.92 -7.56
N ARG A 173 6.34 -26.69 -6.51
CA ARG A 173 5.87 -25.99 -5.32
C ARG A 173 5.74 -24.49 -5.61
N VAL A 174 4.55 -23.94 -5.43
CA VAL A 174 4.30 -22.49 -5.47
C VAL A 174 4.25 -21.97 -4.04
N ILE A 175 5.00 -20.91 -3.74
CA ILE A 175 5.03 -20.28 -2.42
C ILE A 175 4.84 -18.78 -2.59
N HIS A 176 3.81 -18.26 -1.95
CA HIS A 176 3.62 -16.84 -1.71
C HIS A 176 4.04 -16.53 -0.28
N SER A 177 4.90 -15.56 -0.10
CA SER A 177 5.48 -15.22 1.20
C SER A 177 5.43 -13.71 1.41
N PHE A 178 4.98 -13.30 2.60
CA PHE A 178 4.77 -11.90 2.94
C PHE A 178 5.39 -11.58 4.30
N ALA A 179 5.86 -10.36 4.47
CA ALA A 179 6.30 -9.83 5.75
C ALA A 179 5.78 -8.38 5.87
N ASN A 180 5.05 -8.07 6.96
CA ASN A 180 4.42 -6.77 7.16
C ASN A 180 3.64 -6.28 5.92
N SER A 181 2.79 -7.15 5.38
CA SER A 181 1.98 -6.90 4.17
C SER A 181 2.76 -6.68 2.86
N ASN A 182 4.07 -6.88 2.86
CA ASN A 182 4.91 -6.81 1.67
C ASN A 182 5.24 -8.20 1.13
N TYR A 183 5.09 -8.38 -0.17
CA TYR A 183 5.49 -9.62 -0.85
C TYR A 183 7.01 -9.81 -0.79
N THR A 184 7.44 -11.01 -0.38
CA THR A 184 8.86 -11.36 -0.25
C THR A 184 9.24 -12.49 -1.23
N PRO A 185 9.44 -12.20 -2.52
CA PRO A 185 9.65 -13.22 -3.56
C PRO A 185 10.91 -14.05 -3.31
N ARG A 186 11.94 -13.46 -2.73
CA ARG A 186 13.19 -14.16 -2.37
C ARG A 186 13.09 -14.91 -1.06
N GLY A 187 11.93 -14.84 -0.37
CA GLY A 187 11.73 -15.40 0.96
C GLY A 187 12.43 -14.59 2.04
N GLY A 188 12.60 -15.23 3.19
CA GLY A 188 13.23 -14.67 4.38
C GLY A 188 13.40 -15.79 5.41
N ILE A 189 13.77 -15.44 6.64
CA ILE A 189 13.91 -16.41 7.76
C ILE A 189 12.59 -17.16 7.96
N HIS A 190 11.46 -16.46 7.90
CA HIS A 190 10.10 -17.01 8.04
C HIS A 190 9.72 -18.06 6.97
N LYS A 191 10.46 -18.16 5.86
CA LYS A 191 10.26 -19.18 4.82
C LYS A 191 11.13 -20.43 5.06
N LYS A 192 12.14 -20.30 5.90
CA LYS A 192 13.08 -21.40 6.21
C LYS A 192 12.74 -22.13 7.48
N ALA A 193 11.93 -21.51 8.34
CA ALA A 193 11.40 -22.09 9.56
C ALA A 193 10.24 -23.04 9.23
#